data_8020fd0b063a9b89c0a752b9e09053d2
#
_entry.id   8020fd0b063a9b89c0a752b9e09053d2
#
_cell.length_a   1.000
_cell.length_b   1.000
_cell.length_c   1.000
_cell.angle_alpha   90.00
_cell.angle_beta   90.00
_cell.angle_gamma   90.00
#
_symmetry.space_group_name_H-M   'P 1'
#
loop_
_entity.id
_entity.type
_entity.pdbx_description
1 polymer ?
#
loop_
_entity_poly.entity_id
_entity_poly.type
_entity_poly.pdbx_seq_one_letter_code
_entity_poly.pdbx_strand_id
1 'polypeptide(L)'
;MRTPITRKLLLALIIIALLGAALWYWKKPAHKVAAAAPIPVRVVQVSRQDVPKYLTGIGTVQSLQSVTVRPQIDGILAKLAVKEGQWVKQGDLLASIDDRAIRASLDQARAQLGQSQAQLQVAGVNLKRYKDLSVDNGVSRQTLDQQQALVDQLKATIEGDQASIAAAQVQLSYTQIRSPVTGRVGIRSVDEGNFLRVTDTQGLFTVTQIDPIAVEFALPQQSLPTLQALVHGSEPAQVKAFVDGDSDNGTLLGTGHLSLIDNQVSATTGTIRAKAQFDNKGQTLWPGQLVNVSLQSELLRNALVVPPQVVQRGVDNHFVYRVKANSVESVAVKVVYQDSSLTVIDGVAAGDTLVSDGQSRLKPGSTVEVVKQPPPAVADTTVEPQP
;
A
#
# COMPACT_ATOMS: atom_id res chain seq x y z
N MET A 1 64.07 93.22 35.34
CA MET A 1 64.85 91.98 35.21
C MET A 1 64.10 90.84 35.87
N ARG A 2 63.39 90.01 35.10
CA ARG A 2 62.63 88.84 35.61
C ARG A 2 63.49 87.59 35.43
N THR A 3 63.72 86.95 36.52
CA THR A 3 64.70 85.88 36.75
C THR A 3 64.34 84.58 35.94
N PRO A 4 65.34 83.87 35.35
CA PRO A 4 65.15 82.65 34.51
C PRO A 4 64.84 81.39 35.34
N ILE A 5 64.72 81.49 36.65
CA ILE A 5 64.54 80.30 37.55
C ILE A 5 63.12 79.73 37.47
N THR A 6 62.11 80.57 37.28
CA THR A 6 60.67 80.10 37.22
C THR A 6 60.34 79.28 35.99
N ARG A 7 61.06 79.53 34.85
CA ARG A 7 60.81 78.73 33.62
C ARG A 7 61.42 77.34 33.69
N LYS A 8 62.51 77.16 34.41
CA LYS A 8 63.07 75.79 34.62
C LYS A 8 62.31 74.97 35.60
N LEU A 9 61.66 75.55 36.64
CA LEU A 9 60.81 74.88 37.56
C LEU A 9 59.46 74.42 36.90
N LEU A 10 58.89 75.20 36.02
CA LEU A 10 57.68 74.84 35.27
C LEU A 10 57.95 73.73 34.26
N LEU A 11 59.09 73.69 33.60
CA LEU A 11 59.48 72.59 32.70
C LEU A 11 59.72 71.29 33.48
N ALA A 12 60.30 71.34 34.69
CA ALA A 12 60.52 70.17 35.50
C ALA A 12 59.15 69.56 36.02
N LEU A 13 58.18 70.43 36.36
CA LEU A 13 56.86 70.01 36.79
C LEU A 13 56.07 69.34 35.64
N ILE A 14 56.18 69.85 34.42
CA ILE A 14 55.53 69.28 33.21
C ILE A 14 56.17 67.92 32.88
N ILE A 15 57.49 67.76 33.00
CA ILE A 15 58.17 66.48 32.75
C ILE A 15 57.74 65.42 33.82
N ILE A 16 57.66 65.85 35.08
CA ILE A 16 57.18 64.93 36.14
C ILE A 16 55.73 64.54 35.94
N ALA A 17 54.83 65.45 35.52
CA ALA A 17 53.48 65.19 35.18
C ALA A 17 53.30 64.22 33.99
N LEU A 18 54.12 64.40 32.93
CA LEU A 18 54.20 63.54 31.75
C LEU A 18 54.73 62.14 32.11
N LEU A 19 55.77 62.07 32.97
CA LEU A 19 56.27 60.77 33.47
C LEU A 19 55.27 60.07 34.37
N GLY A 20 54.52 60.79 35.23
CA GLY A 20 53.44 60.25 36.02
C GLY A 20 52.26 59.72 35.18
N ALA A 21 51.91 60.49 34.14
CA ALA A 21 50.86 60.07 33.19
C ALA A 21 51.30 58.85 32.34
N ALA A 22 52.55 58.77 31.93
CA ALA A 22 53.07 57.59 31.24
C ALA A 22 53.13 56.32 32.12
N LEU A 23 53.56 56.49 33.39
CA LEU A 23 53.56 55.41 34.37
C LEU A 23 52.12 54.96 34.73
N TRP A 24 51.17 55.86 34.79
CA TRP A 24 49.77 55.56 35.02
C TRP A 24 49.17 54.86 33.80
N TYR A 25 49.52 55.24 32.57
CA TYR A 25 49.07 54.59 31.35
C TYR A 25 49.68 53.18 31.21
N TRP A 26 50.93 52.97 31.63
CA TRP A 26 51.56 51.63 31.60
C TRP A 26 51.06 50.72 32.76
N LYS A 27 50.57 51.28 33.84
CA LYS A 27 49.97 50.52 34.96
C LYS A 27 48.49 50.27 34.82
N LYS A 28 47.84 50.67 33.68
CA LYS A 28 46.46 50.24 33.44
C LYS A 28 46.44 48.71 33.43
N PRO A 29 45.75 48.02 34.37
CA PRO A 29 45.65 46.56 34.32
C PRO A 29 45.00 46.19 32.99
N ALA A 30 45.68 45.34 32.17
CA ALA A 30 45.07 44.74 31.01
C ALA A 30 43.73 44.18 31.48
N HIS A 31 42.62 44.64 30.90
CA HIS A 31 41.29 44.04 31.12
C HIS A 31 41.46 42.58 30.83
N LYS A 32 41.56 41.74 31.88
CA LYS A 32 41.32 40.30 31.75
C LYS A 32 39.93 40.20 31.18
N VAL A 33 39.79 39.84 29.89
CA VAL A 33 38.54 39.44 29.31
C VAL A 33 38.03 38.33 30.23
N ALA A 34 36.98 38.63 30.98
CA ALA A 34 36.35 37.63 31.86
C ALA A 34 36.05 36.43 30.97
N ALA A 35 36.61 35.27 31.29
CA ALA A 35 36.30 34.04 30.60
C ALA A 35 34.78 33.90 30.61
N ALA A 36 34.18 33.89 29.42
CA ALA A 36 32.75 33.75 29.29
C ALA A 36 32.31 32.53 30.13
N ALA A 37 31.30 32.70 30.94
CA ALA A 37 30.79 31.60 31.76
C ALA A 37 30.44 30.41 30.87
N PRO A 38 30.78 29.18 31.24
CA PRO A 38 30.51 28.01 30.42
C PRO A 38 29.01 27.90 30.17
N ILE A 39 28.66 27.64 28.91
CA ILE A 39 27.25 27.52 28.51
C ILE A 39 26.78 26.11 28.85
N PRO A 40 25.70 25.93 29.66
CA PRO A 40 25.18 24.61 29.94
C PRO A 40 24.56 24.00 28.67
N VAL A 41 24.98 22.77 28.34
CA VAL A 41 24.50 22.01 27.18
C VAL A 41 24.16 20.58 27.53
N ARG A 42 23.19 20.00 26.86
CA ARG A 42 22.95 18.56 26.89
C ARG A 42 23.66 17.94 25.71
N VAL A 43 24.10 16.71 25.91
CA VAL A 43 24.87 15.98 24.90
C VAL A 43 24.32 14.60 24.69
N VAL A 44 24.54 14.07 23.49
CA VAL A 44 24.24 12.70 23.09
C VAL A 44 25.46 12.12 22.39
N GLN A 45 25.66 10.82 22.51
CA GLN A 45 26.73 10.11 21.78
C GLN A 45 26.19 9.57 20.45
N VAL A 46 27.00 9.69 19.41
CA VAL A 46 26.70 9.09 18.09
C VAL A 46 26.77 7.57 18.24
N SER A 47 25.68 6.92 17.96
CA SER A 47 25.59 5.45 17.96
C SER A 47 25.55 4.89 16.54
N ARG A 48 25.88 3.60 16.42
CA ARG A 48 25.70 2.85 15.18
C ARG A 48 24.51 1.92 15.32
N GLN A 49 23.62 1.97 14.35
CA GLN A 49 22.50 1.02 14.26
C GLN A 49 22.08 0.82 12.81
N ASP A 50 21.38 -0.28 12.56
CA ASP A 50 20.74 -0.53 11.28
C ASP A 50 19.44 0.26 11.20
N VAL A 51 19.31 1.11 10.19
CA VAL A 51 18.14 2.00 10.02
C VAL A 51 17.41 1.63 8.75
N PRO A 52 16.17 1.13 8.84
CA PRO A 52 15.33 0.93 7.68
C PRO A 52 14.89 2.29 7.12
N LYS A 53 15.11 2.48 5.83
CA LYS A 53 14.63 3.66 5.11
C LYS A 53 13.28 3.37 4.48
N TYR A 54 12.31 4.24 4.71
CA TYR A 54 10.95 4.07 4.21
C TYR A 54 10.61 5.11 3.14
N LEU A 55 9.85 4.70 2.15
CA LEU A 55 9.08 5.56 1.26
C LEU A 55 7.64 5.56 1.75
N THR A 56 7.13 6.73 2.07
CA THR A 56 5.76 6.89 2.57
C THR A 56 4.85 7.48 1.51
N GLY A 57 3.59 7.06 1.52
CA GLY A 57 2.57 7.55 0.60
C GLY A 57 1.17 7.27 1.12
N ILE A 58 0.19 7.95 0.54
CA ILE A 58 -1.21 7.68 0.83
C ILE A 58 -1.72 6.67 -0.20
N GLY A 59 -2.45 5.67 0.28
CA GLY A 59 -3.05 4.63 -0.55
C GLY A 59 -4.53 4.47 -0.30
N THR A 60 -5.18 3.78 -1.23
CA THR A 60 -6.56 3.34 -1.11
C THR A 60 -6.61 1.82 -1.15
N VAL A 61 -7.31 1.25 -0.21
CA VAL A 61 -7.54 -0.20 -0.16
C VAL A 61 -8.47 -0.60 -1.30
N GLN A 62 -8.08 -1.60 -2.07
CA GLN A 62 -8.85 -2.12 -3.21
C GLN A 62 -9.00 -3.63 -3.08
N SER A 63 -10.18 -4.13 -3.43
CA SER A 63 -10.35 -5.56 -3.63
C SER A 63 -9.60 -6.03 -4.86
N LEU A 64 -9.04 -7.25 -4.83
CA LEU A 64 -8.45 -7.86 -6.03
C LEU A 64 -9.53 -8.18 -7.06
N GLN A 65 -10.70 -8.62 -6.62
CA GLN A 65 -11.85 -8.92 -7.48
C GLN A 65 -13.12 -8.39 -6.80
N SER A 66 -13.89 -7.60 -7.55
CA SER A 66 -15.22 -7.14 -7.16
C SER A 66 -16.15 -7.30 -8.37
N VAL A 67 -17.17 -8.14 -8.24
CA VAL A 67 -18.05 -8.46 -9.35
C VAL A 67 -19.48 -8.12 -8.97
N THR A 68 -20.12 -7.29 -9.78
CA THR A 68 -21.55 -7.03 -9.71
C THR A 68 -22.27 -8.20 -10.36
N VAL A 69 -23.02 -8.93 -9.57
CA VAL A 69 -23.80 -10.09 -10.02
C VAL A 69 -25.05 -9.62 -10.74
N ARG A 70 -25.21 -10.04 -12.00
CA ARG A 70 -26.34 -9.67 -12.87
C ARG A 70 -27.04 -10.91 -13.42
N PRO A 71 -28.35 -10.85 -13.72
CA PRO A 71 -29.04 -11.92 -14.40
C PRO A 71 -28.54 -12.05 -15.85
N GLN A 72 -28.53 -13.29 -16.38
CA GLN A 72 -28.18 -13.56 -17.77
C GLN A 72 -29.44 -13.86 -18.64
N ILE A 73 -30.59 -13.97 -17.97
CA ILE A 73 -31.91 -14.13 -18.59
C ILE A 73 -32.92 -13.28 -17.84
N ASP A 74 -34.00 -12.91 -18.51
CA ASP A 74 -35.13 -12.23 -17.92
C ASP A 74 -36.00 -13.22 -17.14
N GLY A 75 -36.54 -12.76 -16.01
CA GLY A 75 -37.47 -13.58 -15.23
C GLY A 75 -37.69 -13.08 -13.81
N ILE A 76 -38.60 -13.70 -13.11
CA ILE A 76 -38.92 -13.37 -11.71
C ILE A 76 -37.86 -13.99 -10.79
N LEU A 77 -37.33 -13.21 -9.87
CA LEU A 77 -36.45 -13.70 -8.80
C LEU A 77 -37.26 -14.59 -7.85
N ALA A 78 -37.03 -15.89 -7.96
CA ALA A 78 -37.80 -16.86 -7.15
C ALA A 78 -37.27 -16.95 -5.73
N LYS A 79 -35.93 -16.91 -5.54
CA LYS A 79 -35.31 -17.08 -4.23
C LYS A 79 -33.91 -16.45 -4.17
N LEU A 80 -33.61 -15.86 -3.03
CA LEU A 80 -32.25 -15.49 -2.62
C LEU A 80 -31.69 -16.57 -1.69
N ALA A 81 -30.61 -17.22 -2.10
CA ALA A 81 -29.97 -18.30 -1.36
C ALA A 81 -28.95 -17.82 -0.32
N VAL A 82 -28.62 -16.54 -0.34
CA VAL A 82 -27.57 -15.92 0.51
C VAL A 82 -28.11 -14.71 1.24
N LYS A 83 -27.48 -14.38 2.37
CA LYS A 83 -27.76 -13.17 3.14
C LYS A 83 -26.73 -12.07 2.81
N GLU A 84 -27.12 -10.82 3.00
CA GLU A 84 -26.20 -9.69 2.94
C GLU A 84 -25.06 -9.87 3.93
N GLY A 85 -23.83 -9.54 3.51
CA GLY A 85 -22.63 -9.71 4.32
C GLY A 85 -22.14 -11.14 4.48
N GLN A 86 -22.83 -12.14 3.92
CA GLN A 86 -22.43 -13.54 3.99
C GLN A 86 -21.17 -13.79 3.16
N TRP A 87 -20.31 -14.68 3.66
CA TRP A 87 -19.17 -15.19 2.91
C TRP A 87 -19.61 -16.32 1.97
N VAL A 88 -19.18 -16.24 0.71
CA VAL A 88 -19.48 -17.22 -0.32
C VAL A 88 -18.23 -17.65 -1.07
N LYS A 89 -18.24 -18.87 -1.57
CA LYS A 89 -17.18 -19.41 -2.43
C LYS A 89 -17.58 -19.27 -3.90
N GLN A 90 -16.60 -19.26 -4.78
CA GLN A 90 -16.84 -19.36 -6.20
C GLN A 90 -17.68 -20.61 -6.52
N GLY A 91 -18.76 -20.44 -7.31
CA GLY A 91 -19.70 -21.48 -7.66
C GLY A 91 -20.89 -21.65 -6.72
N ASP A 92 -20.88 -21.04 -5.52
CA ASP A 92 -22.03 -21.10 -4.60
C ASP A 92 -23.27 -20.47 -5.24
N LEU A 93 -24.43 -21.07 -4.98
CA LEU A 93 -25.72 -20.55 -5.44
C LEU A 93 -26.07 -19.29 -4.65
N LEU A 94 -26.27 -18.18 -5.37
CA LEU A 94 -26.60 -16.88 -4.79
C LEU A 94 -28.09 -16.58 -4.89
N ALA A 95 -28.67 -16.84 -6.07
CA ALA A 95 -30.08 -16.59 -6.34
C ALA A 95 -30.61 -17.56 -7.39
N SER A 96 -31.93 -17.71 -7.46
CA SER A 96 -32.61 -18.48 -8.51
C SER A 96 -33.73 -17.67 -9.13
N ILE A 97 -33.81 -17.72 -10.45
CA ILE A 97 -34.92 -17.18 -11.25
C ILE A 97 -35.94 -18.30 -11.45
N ASP A 98 -37.22 -17.97 -11.60
CA ASP A 98 -38.28 -18.94 -11.87
C ASP A 98 -37.99 -19.70 -13.19
N ASP A 99 -37.76 -20.99 -13.05
CA ASP A 99 -37.27 -21.85 -14.14
C ASP A 99 -38.36 -22.72 -14.75
N ARG A 100 -39.63 -22.62 -14.30
CA ARG A 100 -40.72 -23.48 -14.73
C ARG A 100 -40.93 -23.49 -16.25
N ALA A 101 -40.90 -22.31 -16.89
CA ALA A 101 -41.06 -22.21 -18.33
C ALA A 101 -39.87 -22.82 -19.10
N ILE A 102 -38.65 -22.63 -18.59
CA ILE A 102 -37.44 -23.16 -19.24
C ILE A 102 -37.37 -24.68 -19.06
N ARG A 103 -37.77 -25.22 -17.89
CA ARG A 103 -37.86 -26.66 -17.70
C ARG A 103 -38.88 -27.31 -18.64
N ALA A 104 -40.05 -26.68 -18.83
CA ALA A 104 -41.05 -27.15 -19.79
C ALA A 104 -40.51 -27.18 -21.22
N SER A 105 -39.77 -26.15 -21.63
CA SER A 105 -39.08 -26.11 -22.95
C SER A 105 -38.01 -27.20 -23.07
N LEU A 106 -37.23 -27.47 -22.04
CA LEU A 106 -36.25 -28.56 -22.04
C LEU A 106 -36.93 -29.93 -22.17
N ASP A 107 -38.05 -30.15 -21.46
CA ASP A 107 -38.78 -31.40 -21.51
C ASP A 107 -39.44 -31.59 -22.91
N GLN A 108 -39.94 -30.52 -23.54
CA GLN A 108 -40.43 -30.57 -24.90
C GLN A 108 -39.31 -30.96 -25.89
N ALA A 109 -38.10 -30.39 -25.77
CA ALA A 109 -36.95 -30.73 -26.63
C ALA A 109 -36.52 -32.21 -26.41
N ARG A 110 -36.60 -32.74 -25.19
CA ARG A 110 -36.33 -34.14 -24.88
C ARG A 110 -37.38 -35.07 -25.49
N ALA A 111 -38.67 -34.70 -25.46
CA ALA A 111 -39.74 -35.47 -26.07
C ALA A 111 -39.56 -35.52 -27.60
N GLN A 112 -39.16 -34.41 -28.24
CA GLN A 112 -38.85 -34.36 -29.68
C GLN A 112 -37.72 -35.32 -30.03
N LEU A 113 -36.62 -35.32 -29.26
CA LEU A 113 -35.53 -36.29 -29.45
C LEU A 113 -36.01 -37.72 -29.37
N GLY A 114 -36.86 -38.02 -28.37
CA GLY A 114 -37.45 -39.36 -28.24
C GLY A 114 -38.27 -39.79 -29.43
N GLN A 115 -39.05 -38.88 -30.03
CA GLN A 115 -39.80 -39.11 -31.28
C GLN A 115 -38.87 -39.42 -32.44
N SER A 116 -37.81 -38.59 -32.64
CA SER A 116 -36.84 -38.79 -33.74
C SER A 116 -36.06 -40.09 -33.58
N GLN A 117 -35.71 -40.47 -32.34
CA GLN A 117 -35.07 -41.77 -32.06
C GLN A 117 -35.95 -42.96 -32.40
N ALA A 118 -37.27 -42.90 -32.08
CA ALA A 118 -38.23 -43.97 -32.44
C ALA A 118 -38.36 -44.09 -33.94
N GLN A 119 -38.40 -42.95 -34.67
CA GLN A 119 -38.42 -42.95 -36.15
C GLN A 119 -37.16 -43.57 -36.73
N LEU A 120 -35.97 -43.20 -36.21
CA LEU A 120 -34.71 -43.78 -36.64
C LEU A 120 -34.66 -45.30 -36.40
N GLN A 121 -35.18 -45.77 -35.28
CA GLN A 121 -35.25 -47.18 -34.96
C GLN A 121 -36.08 -47.96 -36.02
N VAL A 122 -37.28 -47.45 -36.34
CA VAL A 122 -38.12 -48.04 -37.41
C VAL A 122 -37.42 -48.03 -38.75
N ALA A 123 -36.83 -46.86 -39.13
CA ALA A 123 -36.10 -46.75 -40.40
C ALA A 123 -34.89 -47.70 -40.45
N GLY A 124 -34.16 -47.86 -39.34
CA GLY A 124 -33.06 -48.81 -39.19
C GLY A 124 -33.47 -50.27 -39.37
N VAL A 125 -34.58 -50.65 -38.74
CA VAL A 125 -35.16 -52.03 -38.95
C VAL A 125 -35.53 -52.26 -40.40
N ASN A 126 -36.20 -51.30 -41.05
CA ASN A 126 -36.55 -51.41 -42.47
C ASN A 126 -35.30 -51.47 -43.37
N LEU A 127 -34.27 -50.64 -43.09
CA LEU A 127 -33.02 -50.67 -43.83
C LEU A 127 -32.35 -52.05 -43.71
N LYS A 128 -32.31 -52.63 -42.51
CA LYS A 128 -31.75 -53.96 -42.32
C LYS A 128 -32.53 -55.01 -43.15
N ARG A 129 -33.86 -54.98 -43.10
CA ARG A 129 -34.73 -55.86 -43.87
C ARG A 129 -34.48 -55.70 -45.36
N TYR A 130 -34.39 -54.48 -45.90
CA TYR A 130 -34.12 -54.26 -47.32
C TYR A 130 -32.71 -54.69 -47.72
N LYS A 131 -31.70 -54.57 -46.86
CA LYS A 131 -30.37 -55.10 -47.07
C LYS A 131 -30.39 -56.63 -47.22
N ASP A 132 -31.09 -57.31 -46.32
CA ASP A 132 -31.23 -58.78 -46.36
C ASP A 132 -31.95 -59.24 -47.63
N LEU A 133 -33.04 -58.58 -48.00
CA LEU A 133 -33.80 -58.89 -49.24
C LEU A 133 -33.00 -58.55 -50.56
N SER A 134 -32.11 -57.59 -50.48
CA SER A 134 -31.32 -57.20 -51.68
C SER A 134 -30.31 -58.26 -52.15
N VAL A 135 -29.90 -59.14 -51.22
CA VAL A 135 -29.01 -60.29 -51.52
C VAL A 135 -29.68 -61.23 -52.52
N ASP A 136 -31.01 -61.41 -52.40
CA ASP A 136 -31.82 -62.30 -53.27
C ASP A 136 -32.53 -61.53 -54.39
N ASN A 137 -32.07 -60.30 -54.71
CA ASN A 137 -32.70 -59.39 -55.68
C ASN A 137 -34.22 -59.08 -55.39
N GLY A 138 -34.66 -59.22 -54.15
CA GLY A 138 -36.04 -59.00 -53.73
C GLY A 138 -36.45 -57.53 -53.61
N VAL A 139 -35.49 -56.60 -53.68
CA VAL A 139 -35.72 -55.12 -53.65
C VAL A 139 -34.81 -54.43 -54.68
N SER A 140 -35.26 -53.28 -55.20
CA SER A 140 -34.46 -52.47 -56.12
C SER A 140 -33.34 -51.73 -55.38
N ARG A 141 -32.19 -51.48 -56.02
CA ARG A 141 -31.12 -50.66 -55.48
C ARG A 141 -31.62 -49.24 -55.09
N GLN A 142 -32.50 -48.68 -55.95
CA GLN A 142 -33.10 -47.37 -55.66
C GLN A 142 -33.84 -47.35 -54.30
N THR A 143 -34.62 -48.42 -53.97
CA THR A 143 -35.31 -48.51 -52.72
C THR A 143 -34.36 -48.61 -51.52
N LEU A 144 -33.26 -49.37 -51.66
CA LEU A 144 -32.22 -49.48 -50.66
C LEU A 144 -31.54 -48.14 -50.39
N ASP A 145 -31.16 -47.42 -51.46
CA ASP A 145 -30.49 -46.11 -51.37
C ASP A 145 -31.42 -45.05 -50.73
N GLN A 146 -32.71 -45.05 -51.10
CA GLN A 146 -33.72 -44.18 -50.48
C GLN A 146 -33.86 -44.46 -48.98
N GLN A 147 -33.88 -45.73 -48.57
CA GLN A 147 -33.97 -46.06 -47.13
C GLN A 147 -32.69 -45.73 -46.39
N GLN A 148 -31.52 -45.89 -47.03
CA GLN A 148 -30.25 -45.44 -46.43
C GLN A 148 -30.24 -43.93 -46.21
N ALA A 149 -30.66 -43.16 -47.21
CA ALA A 149 -30.76 -41.70 -47.14
C ALA A 149 -31.72 -41.24 -46.04
N LEU A 150 -32.87 -41.96 -45.84
CA LEU A 150 -33.79 -41.68 -44.74
C LEU A 150 -33.17 -41.92 -43.37
N VAL A 151 -32.42 -43.01 -43.22
CA VAL A 151 -31.68 -43.27 -41.95
C VAL A 151 -30.65 -42.16 -41.67
N ASP A 152 -29.94 -41.73 -42.72
CA ASP A 152 -28.93 -40.69 -42.54
C ASP A 152 -29.56 -39.30 -42.27
N GLN A 153 -30.72 -39.01 -42.87
CA GLN A 153 -31.55 -37.85 -42.59
C GLN A 153 -32.01 -37.83 -41.12
N LEU A 154 -32.53 -38.98 -40.62
CA LEU A 154 -33.01 -39.08 -39.22
C LEU A 154 -31.87 -38.97 -38.22
N LYS A 155 -30.68 -39.46 -38.53
CA LYS A 155 -29.49 -39.23 -37.69
C LYS A 155 -29.16 -37.72 -37.60
N ALA A 156 -29.15 -37.03 -38.73
CA ALA A 156 -28.93 -35.58 -38.71
C ALA A 156 -30.01 -34.80 -37.93
N THR A 157 -31.28 -35.29 -38.00
CA THR A 157 -32.38 -34.72 -37.20
C THR A 157 -32.13 -34.92 -35.71
N ILE A 158 -31.67 -36.11 -35.27
CA ILE A 158 -31.31 -36.39 -33.86
C ILE A 158 -30.17 -35.48 -33.38
N GLU A 159 -29.15 -35.24 -34.20
CA GLU A 159 -28.09 -34.30 -33.88
C GLU A 159 -28.65 -32.87 -33.65
N GLY A 160 -29.59 -32.43 -34.51
CA GLY A 160 -30.29 -31.15 -34.33
C GLY A 160 -31.12 -31.09 -33.03
N ASP A 161 -31.84 -32.17 -32.71
CA ASP A 161 -32.62 -32.29 -31.47
C ASP A 161 -31.68 -32.24 -30.20
N GLN A 162 -30.55 -32.93 -30.27
CA GLN A 162 -29.53 -32.87 -29.24
C GLN A 162 -28.97 -31.47 -29.03
N ALA A 163 -28.69 -30.72 -30.10
CA ALA A 163 -28.28 -29.34 -30.03
C ALA A 163 -29.36 -28.44 -29.40
N SER A 164 -30.65 -28.70 -29.68
CA SER A 164 -31.77 -27.99 -29.07
C SER A 164 -31.89 -28.26 -27.58
N ILE A 165 -31.65 -29.50 -27.14
CA ILE A 165 -31.58 -29.84 -25.72
C ILE A 165 -30.42 -29.11 -25.04
N ALA A 166 -29.22 -29.10 -25.66
CA ALA A 166 -28.07 -28.41 -25.14
C ALA A 166 -28.33 -26.90 -24.96
N ALA A 167 -28.97 -26.25 -25.94
CA ALA A 167 -29.38 -24.86 -25.85
C ALA A 167 -30.35 -24.59 -24.67
N ALA A 168 -31.38 -25.44 -24.50
CA ALA A 168 -32.32 -25.33 -23.39
C ALA A 168 -31.65 -25.58 -22.02
N GLN A 169 -30.66 -26.48 -21.96
CA GLN A 169 -29.88 -26.71 -20.73
C GLN A 169 -29.04 -25.51 -20.35
N VAL A 170 -28.41 -24.82 -21.33
CA VAL A 170 -27.66 -23.57 -21.09
C VAL A 170 -28.63 -22.51 -20.51
N GLN A 171 -29.81 -22.31 -21.10
CA GLN A 171 -30.78 -21.36 -20.58
C GLN A 171 -31.21 -21.72 -19.14
N LEU A 172 -31.41 -23.01 -18.86
CA LEU A 172 -31.73 -23.49 -17.50
C LEU A 172 -30.58 -23.22 -16.53
N SER A 173 -29.35 -23.32 -16.98
CA SER A 173 -28.17 -22.98 -16.14
C SER A 173 -28.17 -21.52 -15.71
N TYR A 174 -28.63 -20.61 -16.58
CA TYR A 174 -28.71 -19.17 -16.32
C TYR A 174 -29.78 -18.80 -15.28
N THR A 175 -30.75 -19.68 -15.01
CA THR A 175 -31.70 -19.46 -13.91
C THR A 175 -31.06 -19.59 -12.53
N GLN A 176 -29.91 -20.28 -12.44
CA GLN A 176 -29.13 -20.41 -11.21
C GLN A 176 -27.97 -19.43 -11.19
N ILE A 177 -28.15 -18.33 -10.51
CA ILE A 177 -27.13 -17.29 -10.39
C ILE A 177 -26.12 -17.73 -9.34
N ARG A 178 -24.88 -17.99 -9.77
CA ARG A 178 -23.79 -18.47 -8.93
C ARG A 178 -22.70 -17.42 -8.78
N SER A 179 -21.95 -17.50 -7.68
CA SER A 179 -20.83 -16.58 -7.43
C SER A 179 -19.68 -16.81 -8.41
N PRO A 180 -19.24 -15.77 -9.13
CA PRO A 180 -18.08 -15.88 -10.00
C PRO A 180 -16.76 -15.86 -9.22
N VAL A 181 -16.75 -15.37 -7.97
CA VAL A 181 -15.56 -15.19 -7.12
C VAL A 181 -15.85 -15.64 -5.69
N THR A 182 -14.80 -15.96 -4.96
CA THR A 182 -14.87 -16.16 -3.51
C THR A 182 -14.79 -14.82 -2.81
N GLY A 183 -15.74 -14.48 -1.94
CA GLY A 183 -15.75 -13.19 -1.26
C GLY A 183 -16.98 -12.96 -0.40
N ARG A 184 -17.19 -11.72 -0.02
CA ARG A 184 -18.31 -11.28 0.79
C ARG A 184 -19.41 -10.66 -0.08
N VAL A 185 -20.64 -11.08 0.15
CA VAL A 185 -21.82 -10.52 -0.52
C VAL A 185 -22.10 -9.12 0.03
N GLY A 186 -22.27 -8.16 -0.86
CA GLY A 186 -22.65 -6.79 -0.52
C GLY A 186 -24.14 -6.63 -0.20
N ILE A 187 -24.58 -5.37 -0.17
CA ILE A 187 -25.99 -5.02 0.02
C ILE A 187 -26.76 -5.41 -1.25
N ARG A 188 -27.93 -5.99 -1.09
CA ARG A 188 -28.83 -6.37 -2.19
C ARG A 188 -29.58 -5.14 -2.72
N SER A 189 -29.81 -5.14 -4.01
CA SER A 189 -30.56 -4.10 -4.71
C SER A 189 -31.97 -4.56 -5.10
N VAL A 190 -32.30 -5.84 -4.87
CA VAL A 190 -33.54 -6.48 -5.33
C VAL A 190 -34.07 -7.44 -4.28
N ASP A 191 -35.37 -7.67 -4.30
CA ASP A 191 -36.08 -8.59 -3.42
C ASP A 191 -36.68 -9.76 -4.18
N GLU A 192 -36.97 -10.85 -3.46
CA GLU A 192 -37.70 -11.99 -4.03
C GLU A 192 -39.09 -11.54 -4.56
N GLY A 193 -39.46 -12.05 -5.72
CA GLY A 193 -40.66 -11.63 -6.44
C GLY A 193 -40.45 -10.50 -7.45
N ASN A 194 -39.31 -9.78 -7.44
CA ASN A 194 -38.99 -8.76 -8.43
C ASN A 194 -38.71 -9.39 -9.81
N PHE A 195 -39.15 -8.72 -10.85
CA PHE A 195 -38.82 -9.07 -12.23
C PHE A 195 -37.45 -8.51 -12.58
N LEU A 196 -36.53 -9.39 -12.98
CA LEU A 196 -35.17 -9.06 -13.40
C LEU A 196 -35.07 -9.00 -14.89
N ARG A 197 -34.29 -8.03 -15.42
CA ARG A 197 -33.98 -7.94 -16.87
C ARG A 197 -32.47 -7.95 -17.06
N VAL A 198 -32.04 -8.57 -18.16
CA VAL A 198 -30.62 -8.56 -18.57
C VAL A 198 -30.11 -7.14 -18.83
N THR A 199 -31.00 -6.23 -19.23
CA THR A 199 -30.69 -4.82 -19.50
C THR A 199 -30.55 -3.97 -18.23
N ASP A 200 -30.90 -4.49 -17.05
CA ASP A 200 -30.80 -3.73 -15.80
C ASP A 200 -29.33 -3.43 -15.50
N THR A 201 -28.99 -2.15 -15.37
CA THR A 201 -27.62 -1.69 -15.08
C THR A 201 -27.23 -1.94 -13.63
N GLN A 202 -28.22 -1.95 -12.73
CA GLN A 202 -28.05 -2.24 -11.32
C GLN A 202 -28.10 -3.75 -11.12
N GLY A 203 -27.03 -4.39 -10.73
CA GLY A 203 -27.05 -5.85 -10.45
C GLY A 203 -27.88 -6.21 -9.21
N LEU A 204 -27.93 -7.50 -8.88
CA LEU A 204 -28.60 -7.97 -7.67
C LEU A 204 -27.87 -7.53 -6.41
N PHE A 205 -26.56 -7.71 -6.40
CA PHE A 205 -25.60 -7.32 -5.36
C PHE A 205 -24.19 -7.45 -5.92
N THR A 206 -23.20 -6.98 -5.16
CA THR A 206 -21.79 -7.21 -5.47
C THR A 206 -21.23 -8.37 -4.64
N VAL A 207 -20.30 -9.14 -5.20
CA VAL A 207 -19.45 -10.05 -4.44
C VAL A 207 -18.03 -9.56 -4.52
N THR A 208 -17.44 -9.25 -3.36
CA THR A 208 -16.15 -8.61 -3.25
C THR A 208 -15.17 -9.51 -2.51
N GLN A 209 -14.06 -9.82 -3.13
CA GLN A 209 -12.95 -10.50 -2.49
C GLN A 209 -12.27 -9.55 -1.52
N ILE A 210 -12.26 -9.89 -0.23
CA ILE A 210 -11.65 -9.09 0.82
C ILE A 210 -10.39 -9.73 1.43
N ASP A 211 -10.07 -10.97 1.07
CA ASP A 211 -8.85 -11.68 1.47
C ASP A 211 -8.40 -12.59 0.32
N PRO A 212 -7.18 -12.44 -0.20
CA PRO A 212 -6.28 -11.31 0.02
C PRO A 212 -6.82 -9.99 -0.55
N ILE A 213 -6.28 -8.87 -0.06
CA ILE A 213 -6.66 -7.51 -0.45
C ILE A 213 -5.46 -6.74 -0.99
N ALA A 214 -5.68 -5.69 -1.76
CA ALA A 214 -4.62 -4.84 -2.27
C ALA A 214 -4.73 -3.42 -1.71
N VAL A 215 -3.59 -2.73 -1.64
CA VAL A 215 -3.53 -1.28 -1.43
C VAL A 215 -2.84 -0.67 -2.63
N GLU A 216 -3.53 0.24 -3.30
CA GLU A 216 -2.95 1.06 -4.36
C GLU A 216 -2.52 2.39 -3.76
N PHE A 217 -1.27 2.78 -3.94
CA PHE A 217 -0.69 3.99 -3.37
C PHE A 217 0.19 4.72 -4.38
N ALA A 218 0.35 6.01 -4.18
CA ALA A 218 1.13 6.87 -5.06
C ALA A 218 2.44 7.31 -4.38
N LEU A 219 3.53 7.25 -5.13
CA LEU A 219 4.85 7.71 -4.71
C LEU A 219 5.41 8.72 -5.71
N PRO A 220 6.29 9.65 -5.28
CA PRO A 220 6.94 10.57 -6.20
C PRO A 220 7.74 9.83 -7.29
N GLN A 221 7.73 10.33 -8.53
CA GLN A 221 8.43 9.69 -9.66
C GLN A 221 9.93 9.50 -9.43
N GLN A 222 10.56 10.33 -8.57
CA GLN A 222 11.97 10.17 -8.22
C GLN A 222 12.27 8.84 -7.53
N SER A 223 11.25 8.19 -6.93
CA SER A 223 11.38 6.87 -6.30
C SER A 223 11.36 5.71 -7.30
N LEU A 224 11.11 5.98 -8.59
CA LEU A 224 10.97 4.93 -9.61
C LEU A 224 12.19 4.00 -9.72
N PRO A 225 13.45 4.50 -9.74
CA PRO A 225 14.61 3.60 -9.79
C PRO A 225 14.68 2.65 -8.59
N THR A 226 14.37 3.15 -7.39
CA THR A 226 14.30 2.35 -6.15
C THR A 226 13.20 1.31 -6.22
N LEU A 227 12.00 1.68 -6.68
CA LEU A 227 10.87 0.77 -6.84
C LEU A 227 11.20 -0.36 -7.82
N GLN A 228 11.82 -0.03 -8.97
CA GLN A 228 12.23 -1.02 -9.96
C GLN A 228 13.24 -2.01 -9.37
N ALA A 229 14.22 -1.52 -8.60
CA ALA A 229 15.19 -2.38 -7.92
C ALA A 229 14.52 -3.32 -6.92
N LEU A 230 13.48 -2.84 -6.20
CA LEU A 230 12.73 -3.64 -5.22
C LEU A 230 11.89 -4.74 -5.89
N VAL A 231 11.25 -4.47 -7.03
CA VAL A 231 10.45 -5.48 -7.76
C VAL A 231 11.33 -6.56 -8.39
N HIS A 232 12.55 -6.20 -8.82
CA HIS A 232 13.50 -7.16 -9.40
C HIS A 232 14.41 -7.82 -8.35
N GLY A 233 14.27 -7.44 -7.08
CA GLY A 233 15.01 -8.01 -5.96
C GLY A 233 14.63 -9.47 -5.70
N SER A 234 15.51 -10.19 -5.01
CA SER A 234 15.29 -11.60 -4.63
C SER A 234 14.21 -11.78 -3.55
N GLU A 235 13.95 -10.76 -2.75
CA GLU A 235 12.94 -10.76 -1.69
C GLU A 235 11.87 -9.72 -1.98
N PRO A 236 10.58 -10.06 -1.78
CA PRO A 236 9.49 -9.10 -1.98
C PRO A 236 9.59 -7.96 -0.95
N ALA A 237 9.58 -6.72 -1.44
CA ALA A 237 9.65 -5.55 -0.57
C ALA A 237 8.43 -5.46 0.36
N GLN A 238 8.72 -5.32 1.64
CA GLN A 238 7.68 -5.24 2.67
C GLN A 238 6.99 -3.89 2.64
N VAL A 239 5.67 -3.92 2.71
CA VAL A 239 4.79 -2.75 2.76
C VAL A 239 3.91 -2.83 3.99
N LYS A 240 3.87 -1.78 4.78
CA LYS A 240 3.01 -1.65 5.95
C LYS A 240 1.91 -0.64 5.68
N ALA A 241 0.68 -0.94 6.12
CA ALA A 241 -0.45 -0.03 6.04
C ALA A 241 -0.89 0.41 7.43
N PHE A 242 -1.13 1.71 7.60
CA PHE A 242 -1.51 2.32 8.87
C PHE A 242 -2.76 3.17 8.71
N VAL A 243 -3.54 3.31 9.79
CA VAL A 243 -4.57 4.33 9.92
C VAL A 243 -4.07 5.42 10.89
N ASP A 244 -4.45 6.66 10.64
CA ASP A 244 -4.19 7.82 11.53
C ASP A 244 -2.71 8.03 11.91
N GLY A 245 -1.82 7.98 10.92
CA GLY A 245 -0.40 8.22 11.16
C GLY A 245 0.50 7.47 10.18
N ASP A 246 1.79 7.48 10.47
CA ASP A 246 2.82 6.77 9.72
C ASP A 246 3.42 5.60 10.52
N SER A 247 4.60 5.12 10.12
CA SER A 247 5.30 4.01 10.76
C SER A 247 5.59 4.22 12.26
N ASP A 248 5.60 5.47 12.72
CA ASP A 248 6.03 5.81 14.07
C ASP A 248 4.87 6.02 15.04
N ASN A 249 3.73 6.56 14.55
CA ASN A 249 2.60 6.96 15.38
C ASN A 249 1.26 6.37 14.94
N GLY A 250 1.20 5.67 13.81
CA GLY A 250 -0.03 5.11 13.26
C GLY A 250 -0.37 3.74 13.81
N THR A 251 -1.66 3.41 13.83
CA THR A 251 -2.11 2.04 14.13
C THR A 251 -1.88 1.15 12.92
N LEU A 252 -1.06 0.11 13.06
CA LEU A 252 -0.77 -0.86 12.01
C LEU A 252 -2.02 -1.68 11.68
N LEU A 253 -2.48 -1.62 10.45
CA LEU A 253 -3.62 -2.41 9.94
C LEU A 253 -3.17 -3.74 9.34
N GLY A 254 -1.97 -3.78 8.76
CA GLY A 254 -1.44 -5.01 8.18
C GLY A 254 -0.08 -4.81 7.52
N THR A 255 0.54 -5.94 7.21
CA THR A 255 1.80 -6.01 6.48
C THR A 255 1.57 -6.81 5.21
N GLY A 256 2.04 -6.29 4.10
CA GLY A 256 1.94 -6.90 2.78
C GLY A 256 3.24 -6.79 2.00
N HIS A 257 3.17 -7.09 0.72
CA HIS A 257 4.31 -7.09 -0.18
C HIS A 257 3.99 -6.29 -1.44
N LEU A 258 4.99 -5.54 -1.93
CA LEU A 258 4.90 -4.85 -3.21
C LEU A 258 4.66 -5.87 -4.33
N SER A 259 3.55 -5.73 -5.07
CA SER A 259 3.16 -6.68 -6.11
C SER A 259 3.30 -6.12 -7.52
N LEU A 260 3.11 -4.81 -7.67
CA LEU A 260 3.09 -4.17 -8.99
C LEU A 260 3.49 -2.71 -8.88
N ILE A 261 4.19 -2.24 -9.92
CA ILE A 261 4.38 -0.81 -10.22
C ILE A 261 3.65 -0.54 -11.53
N ASP A 262 2.92 0.56 -11.58
CA ASP A 262 2.23 0.99 -12.81
C ASP A 262 3.25 1.26 -13.93
N ASN A 263 2.84 1.05 -15.17
CA ASN A 263 3.66 1.29 -16.35
C ASN A 263 3.67 2.77 -16.79
N GLN A 264 2.92 3.64 -16.09
CA GLN A 264 2.79 5.05 -16.42
C GLN A 264 2.96 5.93 -15.19
N VAL A 265 3.69 7.04 -15.37
CA VAL A 265 3.76 8.14 -14.41
C VAL A 265 2.63 9.12 -14.70
N SER A 266 1.90 9.53 -13.66
CA SER A 266 0.88 10.56 -13.78
C SER A 266 1.53 11.92 -14.06
N ALA A 267 1.33 12.45 -15.25
CA ALA A 267 1.90 13.75 -15.66
C ALA A 267 1.32 14.93 -14.87
N THR A 268 0.10 14.78 -14.32
CA THR A 268 -0.56 15.83 -13.55
C THR A 268 -0.02 15.97 -12.14
N THR A 269 0.38 14.87 -11.52
CA THR A 269 0.84 14.84 -10.12
C THR A 269 2.33 14.54 -9.98
N GLY A 270 3.01 14.11 -11.04
CA GLY A 270 4.41 13.68 -11.00
C GLY A 270 4.62 12.45 -10.11
N THR A 271 3.60 11.59 -9.98
CA THR A 271 3.63 10.41 -9.14
C THR A 271 3.52 9.13 -9.97
N ILE A 272 4.08 8.06 -9.43
CA ILE A 272 3.90 6.70 -9.94
C ILE A 272 3.02 5.91 -8.97
N ARG A 273 2.07 5.13 -9.51
CA ARG A 273 1.23 4.25 -8.72
C ARG A 273 1.93 2.92 -8.50
N ALA A 274 1.79 2.40 -7.30
CA ALA A 274 2.24 1.07 -6.93
C ALA A 274 1.11 0.33 -6.22
N LYS A 275 1.14 -0.97 -6.28
CA LYS A 275 0.16 -1.84 -5.62
C LYS A 275 0.89 -2.85 -4.75
N ALA A 276 0.42 -2.99 -3.52
CA ALA A 276 0.87 -4.03 -2.60
C ALA A 276 -0.28 -4.96 -2.25
N GLN A 277 0.03 -6.23 -2.04
CA GLN A 277 -0.94 -7.24 -1.64
C GLN A 277 -0.77 -7.57 -0.16
N PHE A 278 -1.89 -7.70 0.54
CA PHE A 278 -1.97 -7.96 1.97
C PHE A 278 -2.85 -9.18 2.23
N ASP A 279 -2.44 -10.01 3.17
CA ASP A 279 -3.32 -10.98 3.80
C ASP A 279 -4.27 -10.23 4.74
N ASN A 280 -5.57 -10.48 4.63
CA ASN A 280 -6.59 -9.74 5.37
C ASN A 280 -7.55 -10.66 6.13
N LYS A 281 -7.02 -11.75 6.68
CA LYS A 281 -7.82 -12.71 7.47
C LYS A 281 -8.54 -12.06 8.66
N GLY A 282 -7.92 -11.03 9.25
CA GLY A 282 -8.50 -10.23 10.33
C GLY A 282 -9.53 -9.20 9.89
N GLN A 283 -9.75 -9.02 8.58
CA GLN A 283 -10.66 -8.03 8.00
C GLN A 283 -10.41 -6.59 8.53
N THR A 284 -9.15 -6.25 8.79
CA THR A 284 -8.74 -4.92 9.25
C THR A 284 -8.72 -3.88 8.12
N LEU A 285 -8.48 -4.34 6.89
CA LEU A 285 -8.47 -3.52 5.68
C LEU A 285 -9.81 -3.66 4.95
N TRP A 286 -10.45 -2.53 4.64
CA TRP A 286 -11.73 -2.50 3.94
C TRP A 286 -11.60 -1.82 2.58
N PRO A 287 -12.19 -2.36 1.51
CA PRO A 287 -12.20 -1.72 0.19
C PRO A 287 -12.74 -0.30 0.25
N GLY A 288 -12.03 0.65 -0.37
CA GLY A 288 -12.35 2.07 -0.33
C GLY A 288 -11.74 2.85 0.85
N GLN A 289 -11.15 2.18 1.84
CA GLN A 289 -10.48 2.82 2.97
C GLN A 289 -9.21 3.53 2.51
N LEU A 290 -8.98 4.75 3.01
CA LEU A 290 -7.71 5.45 2.88
C LEU A 290 -6.75 4.97 3.98
N VAL A 291 -5.51 4.74 3.61
CA VAL A 291 -4.44 4.26 4.51
C VAL A 291 -3.13 4.98 4.20
N ASN A 292 -2.32 5.16 5.21
CA ASN A 292 -0.93 5.55 5.04
C ASN A 292 -0.08 4.30 4.82
N VAL A 293 0.80 4.37 3.83
CA VAL A 293 1.64 3.25 3.42
C VAL A 293 3.09 3.60 3.67
N SER A 294 3.82 2.66 4.28
CA SER A 294 5.28 2.71 4.44
C SER A 294 5.91 1.52 3.73
N LEU A 295 6.63 1.80 2.67
CA LEU A 295 7.39 0.81 1.89
C LEU A 295 8.85 0.87 2.33
N GLN A 296 9.39 -0.24 2.85
CA GLN A 296 10.80 -0.34 3.16
C GLN A 296 11.62 -0.37 1.86
N SER A 297 12.42 0.67 1.63
CA SER A 297 13.20 0.84 0.41
C SER A 297 14.64 0.35 0.53
N GLU A 298 15.23 0.48 1.70
CA GLU A 298 16.63 0.16 1.95
C GLU A 298 16.87 -0.11 3.43
N LEU A 299 17.86 -0.91 3.77
CA LEU A 299 18.39 -1.05 5.12
C LEU A 299 19.78 -0.43 5.18
N LEU A 300 19.90 0.75 5.79
CA LEU A 300 21.17 1.42 6.02
C LEU A 300 21.89 0.72 7.17
N ARG A 301 22.83 -0.18 6.83
CA ARG A 301 23.57 -0.96 7.84
C ARG A 301 24.66 -0.13 8.49
N ASN A 302 24.84 -0.30 9.81
CA ASN A 302 25.87 0.41 10.60
C ASN A 302 25.82 1.94 10.45
N ALA A 303 24.63 2.51 10.24
CA ALA A 303 24.43 3.94 10.05
C ALA A 303 24.75 4.71 11.35
N LEU A 304 25.36 5.89 11.20
CA LEU A 304 25.59 6.80 12.32
C LEU A 304 24.31 7.58 12.60
N VAL A 305 23.77 7.42 13.78
CA VAL A 305 22.48 7.99 14.15
C VAL A 305 22.56 8.93 15.32
N VAL A 306 21.75 9.97 15.23
CA VAL A 306 21.56 10.98 16.28
C VAL A 306 20.08 11.38 16.34
N PRO A 307 19.58 11.90 17.48
CA PRO A 307 18.26 12.52 17.52
C PRO A 307 18.16 13.72 16.55
N PRO A 308 17.00 13.99 15.94
CA PRO A 308 16.84 15.05 14.92
C PRO A 308 17.27 16.44 15.39
N GLN A 309 17.06 16.76 16.68
CA GLN A 309 17.41 18.06 17.27
C GLN A 309 18.92 18.35 17.30
N VAL A 310 19.78 17.34 17.13
CA VAL A 310 21.25 17.51 17.12
C VAL A 310 21.73 18.24 15.88
N VAL A 311 21.04 18.00 14.75
CA VAL A 311 21.45 18.53 13.46
C VAL A 311 20.92 19.95 13.29
N GLN A 312 21.83 20.89 13.04
CA GLN A 312 21.49 22.27 12.80
C GLN A 312 21.56 22.60 11.31
N ARG A 313 20.68 23.47 10.86
CA ARG A 313 20.66 23.93 9.47
C ARG A 313 21.43 25.22 9.35
N GLY A 314 22.53 25.21 8.64
CA GLY A 314 23.30 26.39 8.24
C GLY A 314 22.75 27.04 6.96
N VAL A 315 23.50 28.02 6.43
CA VAL A 315 23.11 28.72 5.19
C VAL A 315 23.23 27.76 4.00
N ASP A 316 24.34 27.04 3.89
CA ASP A 316 24.66 26.21 2.73
C ASP A 316 24.70 24.69 3.07
N ASN A 317 24.75 24.33 4.36
CA ASN A 317 24.92 22.94 4.79
C ASN A 317 24.26 22.67 6.14
N HIS A 318 24.21 21.39 6.50
CA HIS A 318 23.88 20.96 7.86
C HIS A 318 25.17 20.83 8.67
N PHE A 319 25.10 21.12 9.97
CA PHE A 319 26.22 20.97 10.87
C PHE A 319 25.77 20.50 12.26
N VAL A 320 26.72 19.99 13.04
CA VAL A 320 26.53 19.59 14.43
C VAL A 320 27.59 20.26 15.29
N TYR A 321 27.30 20.48 16.56
CA TYR A 321 28.28 20.90 17.53
C TYR A 321 28.87 19.68 18.24
N ARG A 322 30.16 19.40 17.97
CA ARG A 322 30.91 18.33 18.63
C ARG A 322 31.62 18.90 19.84
N VAL A 323 31.47 18.23 20.99
CA VAL A 323 32.17 18.61 22.23
C VAL A 323 33.57 17.99 22.23
N LYS A 324 34.58 18.82 22.36
CA LYS A 324 36.00 18.40 22.48
C LYS A 324 36.58 19.03 23.74
N ALA A 325 36.88 18.22 24.74
CA ALA A 325 37.21 18.66 26.08
C ALA A 325 36.09 19.56 26.65
N ASN A 326 36.31 20.86 26.86
CA ASN A 326 35.31 21.80 27.37
C ASN A 326 34.90 22.86 26.35
N SER A 327 35.11 22.61 25.06
CA SER A 327 34.74 23.53 23.98
C SER A 327 33.96 22.82 22.88
N VAL A 328 33.22 23.58 22.09
CA VAL A 328 32.44 23.04 20.96
C VAL A 328 33.10 23.43 19.64
N GLU A 329 33.11 22.45 18.74
CA GLU A 329 33.55 22.60 17.36
C GLU A 329 32.34 22.40 16.43
N SER A 330 32.15 23.26 15.45
CA SER A 330 31.15 23.08 14.41
C SER A 330 31.69 22.14 13.34
N VAL A 331 31.03 21.00 13.16
CA VAL A 331 31.38 19.99 12.15
C VAL A 331 30.29 19.93 11.10
N ALA A 332 30.66 20.15 9.84
CA ALA A 332 29.72 19.99 8.72
C ALA A 332 29.37 18.51 8.57
N VAL A 333 28.06 18.23 8.40
CA VAL A 333 27.54 16.88 8.23
C VAL A 333 26.62 16.80 7.02
N LYS A 334 26.57 15.60 6.43
CA LYS A 334 25.60 15.30 5.38
C LYS A 334 24.47 14.48 5.99
N VAL A 335 23.24 14.97 5.89
CA VAL A 335 22.05 14.19 6.27
C VAL A 335 21.76 13.20 5.15
N VAL A 336 21.82 11.91 5.46
CA VAL A 336 21.54 10.80 4.53
C VAL A 336 20.06 10.43 4.57
N TYR A 337 19.51 10.36 5.79
CA TYR A 337 18.10 10.03 6.05
C TYR A 337 17.66 10.67 7.37
N GLN A 338 16.41 11.06 7.46
CA GLN A 338 15.80 11.62 8.67
C GLN A 338 14.34 11.20 8.76
N ASP A 339 13.94 10.78 9.94
CA ASP A 339 12.54 10.57 10.31
C ASP A 339 12.19 11.35 11.58
N SER A 340 11.05 11.06 12.21
CA SER A 340 10.58 11.73 13.41
C SER A 340 11.42 11.38 14.67
N SER A 341 12.08 10.24 14.69
CA SER A 341 12.80 9.68 15.84
C SER A 341 14.31 9.83 15.75
N LEU A 342 14.88 9.77 14.54
CA LEU A 342 16.32 9.78 14.34
C LEU A 342 16.76 10.47 13.03
N THR A 343 18.02 10.83 12.97
CA THR A 343 18.69 11.35 11.77
C THR A 343 19.96 10.55 11.52
N VAL A 344 20.10 10.02 10.33
CA VAL A 344 21.34 9.37 9.84
C VAL A 344 22.22 10.42 9.24
N ILE A 345 23.45 10.55 9.74
CA ILE A 345 24.41 11.57 9.33
C ILE A 345 25.76 10.96 8.94
N ASP A 346 26.45 11.62 8.02
CA ASP A 346 27.85 11.38 7.67
C ASP A 346 28.70 12.60 8.04
N GLY A 347 29.98 12.37 8.38
CA GLY A 347 30.93 13.44 8.71
C GLY A 347 31.37 13.47 10.17
N VAL A 348 30.88 12.52 10.99
CA VAL A 348 31.28 12.33 12.40
C VAL A 348 31.69 10.88 12.64
N ALA A 349 32.29 10.58 13.79
CA ALA A 349 32.66 9.24 14.19
C ALA A 349 31.68 8.67 15.23
N ALA A 350 31.56 7.32 15.25
CA ALA A 350 30.83 6.67 16.33
C ALA A 350 31.50 6.95 17.69
N GLY A 351 30.69 7.29 18.70
CA GLY A 351 31.17 7.68 20.03
C GLY A 351 31.46 9.18 20.17
N ASP A 352 31.43 9.97 19.09
CA ASP A 352 31.54 11.42 19.19
C ASP A 352 30.40 11.96 20.08
N THR A 353 30.73 12.93 20.91
CA THR A 353 29.77 13.59 21.81
C THR A 353 29.27 14.86 21.13
N LEU A 354 27.98 14.89 20.82
CA LEU A 354 27.33 16.00 20.13
C LEU A 354 26.34 16.73 21.04
N VAL A 355 26.17 18.02 20.84
CA VAL A 355 25.22 18.83 21.60
C VAL A 355 23.80 18.55 21.10
N SER A 356 22.90 18.16 22.01
CA SER A 356 21.50 17.90 21.73
C SER A 356 20.56 19.03 22.18
N ASP A 357 21.00 19.90 23.09
CA ASP A 357 20.22 21.04 23.57
C ASP A 357 21.16 22.17 24.02
N GLY A 358 20.71 23.43 23.89
CA GLY A 358 21.50 24.62 24.19
C GLY A 358 22.24 25.23 23.02
N GLN A 359 22.06 24.71 21.78
CA GLN A 359 22.78 25.09 20.56
C GLN A 359 22.60 26.56 20.18
N SER A 360 21.46 27.18 20.47
CA SER A 360 21.14 28.57 20.08
C SER A 360 22.09 29.62 20.67
N ARG A 361 22.80 29.27 21.75
CA ARG A 361 23.76 30.15 22.45
C ARG A 361 25.21 29.87 22.06
N LEU A 362 25.46 28.84 21.26
CA LEU A 362 26.79 28.38 20.94
C LEU A 362 27.36 29.11 19.70
N LYS A 363 28.64 29.35 19.76
CA LYS A 363 29.47 29.71 18.61
C LYS A 363 30.66 28.74 18.56
N PRO A 364 31.26 28.50 17.38
CA PRO A 364 32.50 27.72 17.31
C PRO A 364 33.52 28.22 18.32
N GLY A 365 34.09 27.34 19.15
CA GLY A 365 35.03 27.67 20.20
C GLY A 365 34.43 28.08 21.55
N SER A 366 33.11 28.14 21.71
CA SER A 366 32.43 28.40 22.99
C SER A 366 32.79 27.35 24.04
N THR A 367 33.07 27.81 25.29
CA THR A 367 33.26 26.90 26.40
C THR A 367 31.90 26.41 26.92
N VAL A 368 31.78 25.10 27.13
CA VAL A 368 30.53 24.45 27.54
C VAL A 368 30.69 23.65 28.82
N GLU A 369 29.59 23.55 29.55
CA GLU A 369 29.44 22.67 30.69
C GLU A 369 28.37 21.62 30.38
N VAL A 370 28.75 20.34 30.39
CA VAL A 370 27.82 19.23 30.09
C VAL A 370 26.95 18.99 31.30
N VAL A 371 25.66 19.28 31.17
CA VAL A 371 24.63 18.97 32.18
C VAL A 371 24.17 17.53 31.98
N LYS A 372 24.38 16.69 33.01
CA LYS A 372 23.86 15.31 32.98
C LYS A 372 22.35 15.36 33.04
N GLN A 373 21.69 14.70 32.11
CA GLN A 373 20.23 14.54 32.08
C GLN A 373 19.79 13.71 33.27
N PRO A 374 18.81 14.17 34.12
CA PRO A 374 18.15 13.25 35.01
C PRO A 374 17.49 12.13 34.18
N PRO A 375 17.45 10.88 34.68
CA PRO A 375 16.77 9.80 34.00
C PRO A 375 15.35 10.25 33.64
N PRO A 376 14.78 9.84 32.47
CA PRO A 376 13.40 10.15 32.14
C PRO A 376 12.52 9.69 33.30
N ALA A 377 11.69 10.60 33.83
CA ALA A 377 10.72 10.25 34.86
C ALA A 377 9.85 9.14 34.27
N VAL A 378 9.95 7.94 34.84
CA VAL A 378 9.01 6.85 34.58
C VAL A 378 7.65 7.44 34.95
N ALA A 379 6.78 7.63 33.98
CA ALA A 379 5.40 8.01 34.21
C ALA A 379 4.76 6.86 35.02
N ASP A 380 4.65 7.06 36.31
CA ASP A 380 3.98 6.17 37.26
C ASP A 380 2.47 6.27 36.92
N THR A 381 2.01 5.40 36.04
CA THR A 381 0.58 5.24 35.71
C THR A 381 -0.07 4.43 36.87
N THR A 382 -0.07 4.97 38.04
CA THR A 382 -1.00 4.53 39.08
C THR A 382 -2.36 5.17 38.77
N VAL A 383 -3.17 4.45 38.02
CA VAL A 383 -4.61 4.73 37.89
C VAL A 383 -5.23 4.39 39.26
N GLU A 384 -5.51 5.41 40.03
CA GLU A 384 -6.30 5.32 41.26
C GLU A 384 -7.78 5.10 40.83
N PRO A 385 -8.45 4.02 41.25
CA PRO A 385 -9.88 3.86 40.96
C PRO A 385 -10.67 4.87 41.82
N GLN A 386 -11.35 5.79 41.15
CA GLN A 386 -12.36 6.63 41.81
C GLN A 386 -13.63 5.84 42.10
N PRO A 387 -14.31 6.16 43.23
CA PRO A 387 -15.46 5.40 43.75
C PRO A 387 -16.75 5.53 42.93
#